data_97b5a24b93e0e39d9120f74824121621
#
_entry.id   97b5a24b93e0e39d9120f74824121621
#
_cell.length_a   1.000
_cell.length_b   1.000
_cell.length_c   1.000
_cell.angle_alpha   90.00
_cell.angle_beta   90.00
_cell.angle_gamma   90.00
#
_symmetry.space_group_name_H-M   'P 1'
#
loop_
_entity.id
_entity.type
_entity.pdbx_description
1 polymer ?
#
loop_
_entity_poly.entity_id
_entity_poly.type
_entity_poly.pdbx_seq_one_letter_code
_entity_poly.pdbx_strand_id
1 'polypeptide(L)'
;FSHFSLRRTRTMATLSRSLFLLRSFGYEQSDPAYFYGNLAEDTAQFIASLYSDRVVGGAPAAALHNARILDVGGGPGFFSEAFTARGSTYITVEPDVGEMAAANIEVPGSVRGSGDALPFADASFDIVYSSNVAEHMPNPWDMGDEMLRVTRPGGLVVLSYTIWLGPFGGHETGLWQHYIGGNFARNLYTRTHGHPPKNVFGESLFDVSCADGINWASRVQESGTASLVGLIPRYHPRWAWWLVHVPGVREFLVSNLAIVLRKNEANAEK
;
A
#
# COMPACT_ATOMS: atom_id res chain seq x y z
N PHE A 1 8.50 16.79 -19.60
CA PHE A 1 8.69 15.77 -18.54
C PHE A 1 9.10 16.49 -17.26
N SER A 2 8.15 16.74 -16.33
CA SER A 2 8.49 17.21 -15.00
C SER A 2 9.14 16.05 -14.25
N HIS A 3 10.45 16.14 -14.03
CA HIS A 3 11.18 15.16 -13.22
C HIS A 3 10.65 15.20 -11.78
N PHE A 4 9.76 14.29 -11.44
CA PHE A 4 9.39 14.05 -10.06
C PHE A 4 10.63 13.50 -9.35
N SER A 5 11.23 14.33 -8.50
CA SER A 5 12.40 13.93 -7.74
C SER A 5 11.94 13.14 -6.52
N LEU A 6 12.08 11.82 -6.49
CA LEU A 6 11.90 10.99 -5.28
C LEU A 6 13.03 11.21 -4.25
N ARG A 7 13.56 12.42 -4.18
CA ARG A 7 14.78 12.73 -3.39
C ARG A 7 14.56 12.49 -1.90
N ARG A 8 13.45 13.00 -1.35
CA ARG A 8 13.13 12.87 0.07
C ARG A 8 12.78 11.43 0.43
N THR A 9 11.98 10.79 -0.40
CA THR A 9 11.62 9.39 -0.27
C THR A 9 12.86 8.48 -0.31
N ARG A 10 13.81 8.76 -1.19
CA ARG A 10 15.11 8.06 -1.21
C ARG A 10 15.95 8.29 0.02
N THR A 11 15.88 9.47 0.63
CA THR A 11 16.64 9.80 1.84
C THR A 11 16.14 8.99 3.05
N MET A 12 14.85 8.75 3.17
CA MET A 12 14.29 7.94 4.26
C MET A 12 14.51 6.43 4.07
N ALA A 13 14.71 5.95 2.84
CA ALA A 13 14.90 4.53 2.54
C ALA A 13 16.31 4.04 2.91
N THR A 14 16.60 3.99 4.19
CA THR A 14 17.87 3.55 4.75
C THR A 14 17.85 2.06 5.13
N LEU A 15 19.03 1.43 5.24
CA LEU A 15 19.14 0.06 5.72
C LEU A 15 18.67 -0.08 7.18
N SER A 16 18.95 0.91 8.02
CA SER A 16 18.52 0.91 9.43
C SER A 16 16.99 0.91 9.55
N ARG A 17 16.29 1.71 8.71
CA ARG A 17 14.83 1.68 8.62
C ARG A 17 14.33 0.30 8.21
N SER A 18 14.91 -0.30 7.15
CA SER A 18 14.52 -1.62 6.67
C SER A 18 14.68 -2.69 7.74
N LEU A 19 15.80 -2.69 8.46
CA LEU A 19 16.04 -3.62 9.55
C LEU A 19 15.12 -3.37 10.76
N PHE A 20 14.80 -2.12 11.05
CA PHE A 20 13.86 -1.77 12.12
C PHE A 20 12.46 -2.32 11.80
N LEU A 21 11.95 -2.09 10.60
CA LEU A 21 10.63 -2.59 10.19
C LEU A 21 10.58 -4.12 10.16
N LEU A 22 11.65 -4.77 9.68
CA LEU A 22 11.75 -6.23 9.70
C LEU A 22 11.72 -6.80 11.11
N ARG A 23 12.40 -6.16 12.06
CA ARG A 23 12.36 -6.56 13.48
C ARG A 23 10.99 -6.31 14.10
N SER A 24 10.36 -5.18 13.78
CA SER A 24 9.00 -4.85 14.24
C SER A 24 7.97 -5.86 13.77
N PHE A 25 8.14 -6.43 12.56
CA PHE A 25 7.26 -7.48 12.02
C PHE A 25 7.18 -8.71 12.94
N GLY A 26 8.27 -9.05 13.66
CA GLY A 26 8.25 -10.14 14.64
C GLY A 26 7.26 -9.94 15.79
N TYR A 27 6.75 -8.72 15.99
CA TYR A 27 5.77 -8.39 17.04
C TYR A 27 4.32 -8.36 16.53
N GLU A 28 4.07 -8.60 15.25
CA GLU A 28 2.73 -8.50 14.64
C GLU A 28 1.66 -9.29 15.41
N GLN A 29 2.00 -10.50 15.87
CA GLN A 29 1.08 -11.37 16.60
C GLN A 29 1.12 -11.18 18.12
N SER A 30 2.26 -10.78 18.69
CA SER A 30 2.47 -10.68 20.15
C SER A 30 2.17 -9.28 20.70
N ASP A 31 2.40 -8.23 19.91
CA ASP A 31 2.12 -6.84 20.25
C ASP A 31 1.70 -6.06 18.97
N PRO A 32 0.46 -6.29 18.49
CA PRO A 32 -0.02 -5.62 17.29
C PRO A 32 0.03 -4.09 17.36
N ALA A 33 -0.23 -3.51 18.53
CA ALA A 33 -0.20 -2.06 18.71
C ALA A 33 1.21 -1.49 18.47
N TYR A 34 2.25 -2.16 18.95
CA TYR A 34 3.63 -1.78 18.68
C TYR A 34 3.98 -1.90 17.20
N PHE A 35 3.66 -3.03 16.58
CA PHE A 35 3.97 -3.26 15.17
C PHE A 35 3.23 -2.29 14.25
N TYR A 36 1.91 -2.22 14.36
CA TYR A 36 1.09 -1.36 13.49
C TYR A 36 1.30 0.13 13.78
N GLY A 37 1.63 0.52 15.02
CA GLY A 37 2.00 1.89 15.34
C GLY A 37 3.29 2.34 14.63
N ASN A 38 4.33 1.50 14.63
CA ASN A 38 5.57 1.75 13.89
C ASN A 38 5.35 1.76 12.37
N LEU A 39 4.52 0.85 11.86
CA LEU A 39 4.19 0.79 10.44
C LEU A 39 3.37 2.02 10.00
N ALA A 40 2.46 2.49 10.84
CA ALA A 40 1.66 3.69 10.60
C ALA A 40 2.52 4.94 10.52
N GLU A 41 3.45 5.11 11.46
CA GLU A 41 4.38 6.23 11.47
C GLU A 41 5.29 6.22 10.21
N ASP A 42 5.84 5.05 9.87
CA ASP A 42 6.63 4.86 8.64
C ASP A 42 5.80 5.17 7.38
N THR A 43 4.55 4.72 7.34
CA THR A 43 3.65 4.99 6.21
C THR A 43 3.35 6.46 6.08
N ALA A 44 3.02 7.14 7.18
CA ALA A 44 2.74 8.57 7.16
C ALA A 44 3.96 9.38 6.72
N GLN A 45 5.16 9.01 7.17
CA GLN A 45 6.42 9.63 6.71
C GLN A 45 6.67 9.36 5.21
N PHE A 46 6.42 8.14 4.75
CA PHE A 46 6.57 7.78 3.33
C PHE A 46 5.63 8.59 2.44
N ILE A 47 4.34 8.65 2.79
CA ILE A 47 3.33 9.44 2.06
C ILE A 47 3.68 10.94 2.11
N ALA A 48 4.08 11.46 3.28
CA ALA A 48 4.51 12.85 3.43
C ALA A 48 5.72 13.17 2.54
N SER A 49 6.69 12.27 2.45
CA SER A 49 7.87 12.45 1.61
C SER A 49 7.51 12.49 0.12
N LEU A 50 6.65 11.58 -0.34
CA LEU A 50 6.13 11.53 -1.72
C LEU A 50 5.34 12.80 -2.06
N TYR A 51 4.46 13.22 -1.15
CA TYR A 51 3.62 14.40 -1.38
C TYR A 51 4.40 15.70 -1.34
N SER A 52 5.45 15.80 -0.50
CA SER A 52 6.35 16.96 -0.43
C SER A 52 7.35 17.04 -1.58
N ASP A 53 7.72 15.92 -2.20
CA ASP A 53 8.55 15.92 -3.41
C ASP A 53 7.82 16.57 -4.61
N ARG A 54 6.49 16.72 -4.50
CA ARG A 54 5.64 17.47 -5.43
C ARG A 54 5.80 19.00 -5.31
N VAL A 55 6.07 19.50 -4.09
CA VAL A 55 6.16 20.94 -3.81
C VAL A 55 7.62 21.30 -3.56
N VAL A 56 8.24 21.97 -4.50
CA VAL A 56 9.63 22.44 -4.35
C VAL A 56 9.71 23.39 -3.16
N GLY A 57 10.42 23.01 -2.10
CA GLY A 57 10.73 23.86 -0.94
C GLY A 57 9.89 23.66 0.33
N GLY A 58 8.83 22.82 0.31
CA GLY A 58 8.03 22.54 1.52
C GLY A 58 8.74 21.63 2.55
N ALA A 59 8.51 21.83 3.85
CA ALA A 59 8.97 20.93 4.90
C ALA A 59 8.09 19.65 4.91
N PRO A 60 8.67 18.42 4.99
CA PRO A 60 7.88 17.18 4.98
C PRO A 60 6.84 17.10 6.10
N ALA A 61 7.13 17.61 7.29
CA ALA A 61 6.20 17.60 8.42
C ALA A 61 4.92 18.41 8.17
N ALA A 62 4.99 19.47 7.35
CA ALA A 62 3.85 20.31 7.00
C ALA A 62 3.16 19.86 5.70
N ALA A 63 3.72 18.89 4.99
CA ALA A 63 3.24 18.51 3.65
C ALA A 63 1.82 17.95 3.65
N LEU A 64 1.41 17.27 4.73
CA LEU A 64 0.08 16.67 4.87
C LEU A 64 -0.95 17.59 5.54
N HIS A 65 -0.55 18.78 5.97
CA HIS A 65 -1.47 19.71 6.63
C HIS A 65 -2.63 20.10 5.69
N ASN A 66 -3.85 19.95 6.17
CA ASN A 66 -5.11 20.11 5.43
C ASN A 66 -5.30 19.15 4.23
N ALA A 67 -4.43 18.16 4.03
CA ALA A 67 -4.66 17.16 3.00
C ALA A 67 -5.82 16.22 3.38
N ARG A 68 -6.69 15.92 2.44
CA ARG A 68 -7.74 14.89 2.56
C ARG A 68 -7.16 13.55 2.10
N ILE A 69 -7.04 12.63 3.01
CA ILE A 69 -6.40 11.33 2.79
C ILE A 69 -7.45 10.23 2.92
N LEU A 70 -7.51 9.35 1.92
CA LEU A 70 -8.28 8.12 1.97
C LEU A 70 -7.32 6.93 2.10
N ASP A 71 -7.57 6.11 3.11
CA ASP A 71 -6.95 4.80 3.32
C ASP A 71 -7.92 3.69 2.88
N VAL A 72 -7.57 2.98 1.82
CA VAL A 72 -8.40 1.90 1.27
C VAL A 72 -7.95 0.57 1.87
N GLY A 73 -8.81 -0.02 2.69
CA GLY A 73 -8.50 -1.22 3.48
C GLY A 73 -7.69 -0.91 4.73
N GLY A 74 -8.00 0.21 5.41
CA GLY A 74 -7.24 0.66 6.59
C GLY A 74 -7.49 -0.16 7.87
N GLY A 75 -8.30 -1.22 7.79
CA GLY A 75 -8.55 -2.16 8.88
C GLY A 75 -9.02 -1.48 10.17
N PRO A 76 -8.43 -1.84 11.34
CA PRO A 76 -8.85 -1.31 12.64
C PRO A 76 -8.52 0.16 12.90
N GLY A 77 -7.85 0.87 11.96
CA GLY A 77 -7.59 2.30 12.08
C GLY A 77 -6.29 2.70 12.77
N PHE A 78 -5.33 1.82 12.93
CA PHE A 78 -4.01 2.12 13.51
C PHE A 78 -3.29 3.31 12.84
N PHE A 79 -3.57 3.56 11.58
CA PHE A 79 -2.93 4.62 10.80
C PHE A 79 -3.51 6.02 11.07
N SER A 80 -4.72 6.11 11.63
CA SER A 80 -5.44 7.37 11.83
C SER A 80 -4.64 8.40 12.61
N GLU A 81 -4.06 8.01 13.74
CA GLU A 81 -3.30 8.93 14.61
C GLU A 81 -2.07 9.50 13.89
N ALA A 82 -1.32 8.67 13.17
CA ALA A 82 -0.12 9.10 12.48
C ALA A 82 -0.39 10.16 11.40
N PHE A 83 -1.53 10.07 10.72
CA PHE A 83 -1.93 11.04 9.70
C PHE A 83 -2.57 12.29 10.31
N THR A 84 -3.47 12.14 11.28
CA THR A 84 -4.16 13.28 11.91
C THR A 84 -3.21 14.14 12.73
N ALA A 85 -2.20 13.56 13.37
CA ALA A 85 -1.12 14.29 14.06
C ALA A 85 -0.32 15.21 13.10
N ARG A 86 -0.36 14.93 11.79
CA ARG A 86 0.23 15.77 10.74
C ARG A 86 -0.74 16.81 10.15
N GLY A 87 -1.91 16.95 10.76
CA GLY A 87 -2.93 17.94 10.38
C GLY A 87 -3.73 17.56 9.14
N SER A 88 -3.74 16.30 8.74
CA SER A 88 -4.59 15.83 7.64
C SER A 88 -5.99 15.46 8.11
N THR A 89 -6.96 15.48 7.19
CA THR A 89 -8.25 14.82 7.35
C THR A 89 -8.11 13.38 6.87
N TYR A 90 -8.19 12.42 7.78
CA TYR A 90 -8.04 11.00 7.49
C TYR A 90 -9.39 10.31 7.43
N ILE A 91 -9.64 9.57 6.36
CA ILE A 91 -10.81 8.73 6.15
C ILE A 91 -10.33 7.34 5.78
N THR A 92 -10.94 6.30 6.35
CA THR A 92 -10.65 4.90 5.99
C THR A 92 -11.90 4.22 5.46
N VAL A 93 -11.72 3.33 4.50
CA VAL A 93 -12.79 2.45 4.00
C VAL A 93 -12.39 1.00 4.18
N GLU A 94 -13.28 0.22 4.78
CA GLU A 94 -13.06 -1.20 5.10
C GLU A 94 -14.36 -1.98 4.86
N PRO A 95 -14.35 -3.09 4.11
CA PRO A 95 -15.55 -3.91 3.89
C PRO A 95 -15.94 -4.74 5.12
N ASP A 96 -14.97 -5.17 5.93
CA ASP A 96 -15.20 -6.07 7.08
C ASP A 96 -15.39 -5.29 8.38
N VAL A 97 -16.61 -5.41 8.94
CA VAL A 97 -16.95 -4.79 10.23
C VAL A 97 -16.15 -5.41 11.39
N GLY A 98 -15.79 -6.68 11.29
CA GLY A 98 -14.95 -7.35 12.29
C GLY A 98 -13.54 -6.78 12.33
N GLU A 99 -12.92 -6.54 11.18
CA GLU A 99 -11.61 -5.87 11.09
C GLU A 99 -11.70 -4.43 11.59
N MET A 100 -12.76 -3.67 11.27
CA MET A 100 -12.96 -2.31 11.79
C MET A 100 -13.01 -2.25 13.31
N ALA A 101 -13.57 -3.29 13.96
CA ALA A 101 -13.73 -3.35 15.41
C ALA A 101 -12.54 -4.02 16.13
N ALA A 102 -11.63 -4.66 15.42
CA ALA A 102 -10.63 -5.58 15.99
C ALA A 102 -9.69 -4.95 17.02
N ALA A 103 -9.39 -3.66 16.90
CA ALA A 103 -8.50 -2.95 17.84
C ALA A 103 -9.23 -2.06 18.86
N ASN A 104 -10.57 -2.00 18.84
CA ASN A 104 -11.37 -1.04 19.63
C ASN A 104 -10.93 0.44 19.41
N ILE A 105 -10.45 0.77 18.22
CA ILE A 105 -10.09 2.14 17.84
C ILE A 105 -11.30 2.76 17.16
N GLU A 106 -11.80 3.88 17.71
CA GLU A 106 -12.80 4.69 17.04
C GLU A 106 -12.11 5.65 16.07
N VAL A 107 -12.32 5.45 14.77
CA VAL A 107 -11.82 6.34 13.72
C VAL A 107 -12.97 7.23 13.25
N PRO A 108 -12.97 8.52 13.58
CA PRO A 108 -13.93 9.46 13.00
C PRO A 108 -13.71 9.50 11.48
N GLY A 109 -14.65 9.07 10.70
CA GLY A 109 -14.49 8.98 9.23
C GLY A 109 -14.22 7.56 8.73
N SER A 110 -14.38 6.54 9.58
CA SER A 110 -14.43 5.16 9.13
C SER A 110 -15.71 4.89 8.35
N VAL A 111 -15.57 4.34 7.13
CA VAL A 111 -16.68 4.08 6.22
C VAL A 111 -16.66 2.60 5.82
N ARG A 112 -17.82 1.96 5.87
CA ARG A 112 -17.96 0.60 5.33
C ARG A 112 -18.11 0.65 3.82
N GLY A 113 -17.24 -0.04 3.09
CA GLY A 113 -17.29 -0.10 1.63
C GLY A 113 -16.23 -1.02 1.05
N SER A 114 -16.40 -1.39 -0.21
CA SER A 114 -15.43 -2.19 -0.94
C SER A 114 -14.45 -1.30 -1.70
N GLY A 115 -13.18 -1.75 -1.80
CA GLY A 115 -12.13 -1.02 -2.51
C GLY A 115 -12.38 -0.92 -4.02
N ASP A 116 -13.09 -1.89 -4.61
CA ASP A 116 -13.46 -1.94 -6.03
C ASP A 116 -14.75 -1.14 -6.36
N ALA A 117 -15.41 -0.57 -5.34
CA ALA A 117 -16.60 0.27 -5.48
C ALA A 117 -16.63 1.30 -4.34
N LEU A 118 -15.71 2.27 -4.37
CA LEU A 118 -15.54 3.25 -3.30
C LEU A 118 -16.76 4.18 -3.19
N PRO A 119 -17.38 4.32 -1.99
CA PRO A 119 -18.60 5.10 -1.78
C PRO A 119 -18.32 6.61 -1.70
N PHE A 120 -17.48 7.13 -2.58
CA PHE A 120 -17.08 8.54 -2.61
C PHE A 120 -17.26 9.11 -4.03
N ALA A 121 -17.54 10.40 -4.09
CA ALA A 121 -17.58 11.12 -5.36
C ALA A 121 -16.19 11.20 -6.01
N ASP A 122 -16.17 11.41 -7.32
CA ASP A 122 -14.95 11.65 -8.09
C ASP A 122 -14.18 12.84 -7.52
N ALA A 123 -12.85 12.78 -7.61
CA ALA A 123 -11.96 13.87 -7.24
C ALA A 123 -12.13 14.40 -5.80
N SER A 124 -12.47 13.53 -4.85
CA SER A 124 -12.75 13.88 -3.46
C SER A 124 -11.52 14.00 -2.56
N PHE A 125 -10.39 13.39 -2.93
CA PHE A 125 -9.22 13.27 -2.06
C PHE A 125 -7.94 13.82 -2.70
N ASP A 126 -7.06 14.34 -1.85
CA ASP A 126 -5.71 14.79 -2.24
C ASP A 126 -4.76 13.62 -2.41
N ILE A 127 -4.91 12.64 -1.53
CA ILE A 127 -4.09 11.44 -1.45
C ILE A 127 -5.01 10.26 -1.22
N VAL A 128 -4.85 9.22 -2.03
CA VAL A 128 -5.51 7.93 -1.83
C VAL A 128 -4.42 6.86 -1.78
N TYR A 129 -4.39 6.12 -0.68
CA TYR A 129 -3.42 5.04 -0.56
C TYR A 129 -4.09 3.74 -0.10
N SER A 130 -3.44 2.63 -0.43
CA SER A 130 -3.78 1.30 0.05
C SER A 130 -2.49 0.56 0.37
N SER A 131 -2.46 -0.18 1.47
CA SER A 131 -1.26 -0.89 1.92
C SER A 131 -1.61 -2.30 2.38
N ASN A 132 -1.05 -3.30 1.69
CA ASN A 132 -1.25 -4.73 1.98
C ASN A 132 -2.74 -5.16 1.90
N VAL A 133 -3.42 -4.75 0.84
CA VAL A 133 -4.82 -5.06 0.56
C VAL A 133 -4.99 -5.74 -0.80
N ALA A 134 -4.24 -5.32 -1.81
CA ALA A 134 -4.39 -5.81 -3.17
C ALA A 134 -4.18 -7.33 -3.29
N GLU A 135 -3.27 -7.91 -2.50
CA GLU A 135 -3.05 -9.34 -2.40
C GLU A 135 -4.25 -10.13 -1.83
N HIS A 136 -5.21 -9.44 -1.23
CA HIS A 136 -6.44 -10.01 -0.66
C HIS A 136 -7.66 -9.85 -1.58
N MET A 137 -7.46 -9.28 -2.77
CA MET A 137 -8.53 -9.04 -3.74
C MET A 137 -8.35 -9.90 -5.00
N PRO A 138 -9.43 -10.49 -5.53
CA PRO A 138 -9.36 -11.28 -6.77
C PRO A 138 -9.02 -10.40 -7.99
N ASN A 139 -9.46 -9.14 -8.00
CA ASN A 139 -9.21 -8.15 -9.04
C ASN A 139 -8.68 -6.85 -8.43
N PRO A 140 -7.42 -6.80 -7.98
CA PRO A 140 -6.89 -5.63 -7.25
C PRO A 140 -6.80 -4.36 -8.10
N TRP A 141 -6.82 -4.50 -9.42
CA TRP A 141 -6.67 -3.37 -10.34
C TRP A 141 -7.97 -2.55 -10.46
N ASP A 142 -9.13 -3.15 -10.21
CA ASP A 142 -10.40 -2.44 -10.10
C ASP A 142 -10.37 -1.48 -8.91
N MET A 143 -9.76 -1.90 -7.78
CA MET A 143 -9.48 -1.00 -6.66
C MET A 143 -8.53 0.13 -7.05
N GLY A 144 -7.49 -0.16 -7.81
CA GLY A 144 -6.56 0.85 -8.31
C GLY A 144 -7.25 1.91 -9.18
N ASP A 145 -8.17 1.49 -10.03
CA ASP A 145 -8.96 2.38 -10.89
C ASP A 145 -9.94 3.24 -10.08
N GLU A 146 -10.61 2.68 -9.06
CA GLU A 146 -11.44 3.41 -8.11
C GLU A 146 -10.64 4.42 -7.28
N MET A 147 -9.43 4.03 -6.82
CA MET A 147 -8.51 4.96 -6.15
C MET A 147 -8.18 6.15 -7.05
N LEU A 148 -7.93 5.92 -8.33
CA LEU A 148 -7.71 6.98 -9.31
C LEU A 148 -8.96 7.85 -9.52
N ARG A 149 -10.15 7.24 -9.59
CA ARG A 149 -11.41 7.96 -9.77
C ARG A 149 -11.63 8.98 -8.65
N VAL A 150 -11.50 8.56 -7.40
CA VAL A 150 -11.77 9.41 -6.22
C VAL A 150 -10.64 10.38 -5.89
N THR A 151 -9.45 10.20 -6.48
CA THR A 151 -8.35 11.16 -6.35
C THR A 151 -8.59 12.37 -7.23
N ARG A 152 -8.35 13.58 -6.71
CA ARG A 152 -8.45 14.83 -7.49
C ARG A 152 -7.36 14.93 -8.57
N PRO A 153 -7.55 15.70 -9.63
CA PRO A 153 -6.48 16.06 -10.55
C PRO A 153 -5.26 16.60 -9.79
N GLY A 154 -4.07 16.17 -10.20
CA GLY A 154 -2.82 16.48 -9.51
C GLY A 154 -2.61 15.79 -8.16
N GLY A 155 -3.57 15.00 -7.67
CA GLY A 155 -3.48 14.22 -6.43
C GLY A 155 -2.58 12.99 -6.56
N LEU A 156 -2.29 12.35 -5.43
CA LEU A 156 -1.38 11.21 -5.32
C LEU A 156 -2.17 9.92 -5.07
N VAL A 157 -1.84 8.87 -5.82
CA VAL A 157 -2.28 7.49 -5.56
C VAL A 157 -1.08 6.64 -5.20
N VAL A 158 -1.17 5.88 -4.12
CA VAL A 158 -0.12 4.95 -3.68
C VAL A 158 -0.76 3.59 -3.42
N LEU A 159 -0.47 2.62 -4.28
CA LEU A 159 -0.92 1.24 -4.14
C LEU A 159 0.29 0.38 -3.75
N SER A 160 0.28 -0.14 -2.52
CA SER A 160 1.37 -0.94 -1.95
C SER A 160 0.84 -2.31 -1.53
N TYR A 161 1.50 -3.38 -1.98
CA TYR A 161 1.02 -4.74 -1.76
C TYR A 161 2.17 -5.75 -1.67
N THR A 162 1.90 -6.87 -1.00
CA THR A 162 2.84 -7.98 -0.85
C THR A 162 2.89 -8.81 -2.13
N ILE A 163 4.12 -9.11 -2.59
CA ILE A 163 4.33 -9.90 -3.80
C ILE A 163 4.22 -11.39 -3.45
N TRP A 164 3.40 -12.13 -4.22
CA TRP A 164 3.16 -13.55 -3.97
C TRP A 164 4.43 -14.40 -3.89
N LEU A 165 5.34 -14.28 -4.88
CA LEU A 165 6.62 -14.98 -4.88
C LEU A 165 7.70 -14.26 -4.07
N GLY A 166 7.37 -13.16 -3.39
CA GLY A 166 8.28 -12.49 -2.47
C GLY A 166 8.45 -13.26 -1.15
N PRO A 167 9.42 -12.87 -0.31
CA PRO A 167 9.74 -13.60 0.92
C PRO A 167 8.59 -13.77 1.92
N PHE A 168 7.59 -12.89 1.86
CA PHE A 168 6.44 -12.87 2.78
C PHE A 168 5.11 -13.16 2.08
N GLY A 169 5.11 -13.55 0.78
CA GLY A 169 3.89 -13.79 0.01
C GLY A 169 3.03 -14.92 0.55
N GLY A 170 3.63 -15.91 1.22
CA GLY A 170 2.91 -17.00 1.88
C GLY A 170 2.16 -16.60 3.16
N HIS A 171 2.31 -15.37 3.64
CA HIS A 171 1.75 -14.91 4.90
C HIS A 171 2.05 -15.92 6.03
N GLU A 172 1.07 -16.26 6.88
CA GLU A 172 1.22 -17.19 7.98
C GLU A 172 1.53 -18.63 7.56
N THR A 173 1.39 -18.98 6.28
CA THR A 173 1.69 -20.35 5.81
C THR A 173 3.19 -20.67 5.79
N GLY A 174 4.05 -19.64 5.94
CA GLY A 174 5.50 -19.78 6.10
C GLY A 174 6.31 -19.25 4.90
N LEU A 175 7.63 -19.27 5.04
CA LEU A 175 8.55 -18.57 4.16
C LEU A 175 8.84 -19.24 2.81
N TRP A 176 8.53 -20.55 2.68
CA TRP A 176 8.90 -21.32 1.47
C TRP A 176 7.76 -22.13 0.86
N GLN A 177 6.69 -22.41 1.63
CA GLN A 177 5.61 -23.30 1.23
C GLN A 177 4.85 -22.77 -0.01
N HIS A 178 4.67 -21.47 -0.08
CA HIS A 178 3.99 -20.77 -1.19
C HIS A 178 4.75 -20.90 -2.52
N TYR A 179 6.07 -21.12 -2.52
CA TYR A 179 6.85 -21.35 -3.75
C TYR A 179 6.50 -22.68 -4.43
N ILE A 180 6.01 -23.67 -3.66
CA ILE A 180 5.52 -24.95 -4.22
C ILE A 180 4.10 -24.76 -4.79
N GLY A 181 3.33 -23.81 -4.22
CA GLY A 181 2.00 -23.44 -4.66
C GLY A 181 1.08 -23.09 -3.49
N GLY A 182 0.14 -22.19 -3.73
CA GLY A 182 -0.76 -21.71 -2.68
C GLY A 182 -1.64 -22.78 -2.06
N ASN A 183 -2.16 -23.69 -2.90
CA ASN A 183 -2.92 -24.85 -2.39
C ASN A 183 -2.07 -25.80 -1.54
N PHE A 184 -0.81 -26.01 -1.90
CA PHE A 184 0.11 -26.79 -1.10
C PHE A 184 0.35 -26.13 0.26
N ALA A 185 0.65 -24.84 0.27
CA ALA A 185 0.90 -24.07 1.49
C ALA A 185 -0.31 -24.10 2.44
N ARG A 186 -1.51 -23.84 1.92
CA ARG A 186 -2.77 -23.93 2.66
C ARG A 186 -3.00 -25.30 3.25
N ASN A 187 -2.86 -26.35 2.44
CA ASN A 187 -3.12 -27.73 2.89
C ASN A 187 -2.10 -28.21 3.93
N LEU A 188 -0.83 -27.85 3.76
CA LEU A 188 0.21 -28.15 4.74
C LEU A 188 -0.06 -27.45 6.07
N TYR A 189 -0.39 -26.14 6.03
CA TYR A 189 -0.74 -25.38 7.23
C TYR A 189 -1.93 -26.00 7.97
N THR A 190 -3.00 -26.31 7.25
CA THR A 190 -4.20 -26.94 7.83
C THR A 190 -3.90 -28.28 8.50
N ARG A 191 -3.05 -29.10 7.87
CA ARG A 191 -2.64 -30.41 8.46
C ARG A 191 -1.80 -30.25 9.71
N THR A 192 -0.95 -29.22 9.78
CA THR A 192 -0.03 -29.03 10.91
C THR A 192 -0.67 -28.31 12.09
N HIS A 193 -1.67 -27.44 11.84
CA HIS A 193 -2.30 -26.61 12.87
C HIS A 193 -3.73 -27.05 13.24
N GLY A 194 -4.33 -27.95 12.44
CA GLY A 194 -5.70 -28.44 12.68
C GLY A 194 -6.81 -27.47 12.26
N HIS A 195 -6.47 -26.31 11.68
CA HIS A 195 -7.40 -25.31 11.15
C HIS A 195 -6.80 -24.62 9.92
N PRO A 196 -7.61 -24.03 9.03
CA PRO A 196 -7.10 -23.30 7.89
C PRO A 196 -6.33 -22.03 8.34
N PRO A 197 -5.41 -21.50 7.50
CA PRO A 197 -4.79 -20.21 7.74
C PRO A 197 -5.85 -19.09 7.72
N LYS A 198 -5.56 -17.93 8.32
CA LYS A 198 -6.43 -16.73 8.24
C LYS A 198 -6.56 -16.28 6.79
N ASN A 199 -5.43 -16.25 6.07
CA ASN A 199 -5.38 -15.87 4.67
C ASN A 199 -5.39 -17.12 3.78
N VAL A 200 -6.56 -17.44 3.22
CA VAL A 200 -6.79 -18.67 2.46
C VAL A 200 -6.52 -18.42 0.97
N PHE A 201 -5.51 -19.11 0.43
CA PHE A 201 -5.18 -18.97 -0.99
C PHE A 201 -6.35 -19.35 -1.89
N GLY A 202 -6.66 -18.47 -2.85
CA GLY A 202 -7.78 -18.57 -3.77
C GLY A 202 -9.13 -18.08 -3.23
N GLU A 203 -9.19 -17.63 -1.96
CA GLU A 203 -10.39 -17.09 -1.31
C GLU A 203 -10.15 -15.67 -0.78
N SER A 204 -9.13 -15.50 0.06
CA SER A 204 -8.73 -14.23 0.68
C SER A 204 -7.24 -13.92 0.54
N LEU A 205 -6.51 -14.68 -0.27
CA LEU A 205 -5.13 -14.43 -0.65
C LEU A 205 -4.92 -14.88 -2.10
N PHE A 206 -4.31 -14.03 -2.91
CA PHE A 206 -4.13 -14.24 -4.33
C PHE A 206 -2.68 -14.06 -4.77
N ASP A 207 -2.31 -14.62 -5.92
CA ASP A 207 -0.95 -14.64 -6.47
C ASP A 207 -0.59 -13.36 -7.24
N VAL A 208 -0.73 -12.22 -6.59
CA VAL A 208 -0.43 -10.91 -7.19
C VAL A 208 1.07 -10.72 -7.35
N SER A 209 1.51 -10.40 -8.58
CA SER A 209 2.93 -10.25 -8.93
C SER A 209 3.35 -8.77 -9.07
N CYS A 210 4.67 -8.52 -9.09
CA CYS A 210 5.20 -7.22 -9.51
C CYS A 210 4.82 -6.90 -10.96
N ALA A 211 4.85 -7.91 -11.84
CA ALA A 211 4.57 -7.74 -13.26
C ALA A 211 3.14 -7.23 -13.49
N ASP A 212 2.15 -7.79 -12.78
CA ASP A 212 0.75 -7.38 -12.92
C ASP A 212 0.54 -5.92 -12.54
N GLY A 213 1.12 -5.49 -11.42
CA GLY A 213 1.03 -4.10 -10.99
C GLY A 213 1.74 -3.12 -11.91
N ILE A 214 2.91 -3.50 -12.42
CA ILE A 214 3.64 -2.68 -13.40
C ILE A 214 2.84 -2.58 -14.71
N ASN A 215 2.22 -3.66 -15.16
CA ASN A 215 1.37 -3.66 -16.36
C ASN A 215 0.13 -2.78 -16.17
N TRP A 216 -0.51 -2.84 -14.99
CA TRP A 216 -1.61 -1.94 -14.67
C TRP A 216 -1.15 -0.47 -14.69
N ALA A 217 -0.07 -0.13 -14.00
CA ALA A 217 0.46 1.23 -13.96
C ALA A 217 0.84 1.76 -15.36
N SER A 218 1.37 0.88 -16.22
CA SER A 218 1.69 1.22 -17.61
C SER A 218 0.44 1.56 -18.41
N ARG A 219 -0.63 0.73 -18.32
CA ARG A 219 -1.91 1.02 -18.98
C ARG A 219 -2.52 2.34 -18.51
N VAL A 220 -2.48 2.62 -17.21
CA VAL A 220 -2.94 3.88 -16.62
C VAL A 220 -2.17 5.08 -17.19
N GLN A 221 -0.86 4.93 -17.34
CA GLN A 221 -0.02 5.99 -17.93
C GLN A 221 -0.29 6.18 -19.44
N GLU A 222 -0.42 5.08 -20.17
CA GLU A 222 -0.73 5.11 -21.61
C GLU A 222 -2.09 5.71 -21.91
N SER A 223 -3.09 5.47 -21.06
CA SER A 223 -4.41 6.09 -21.17
C SER A 223 -4.42 7.61 -20.89
N GLY A 224 -3.32 8.14 -20.34
CA GLY A 224 -3.25 9.54 -19.94
C GLY A 224 -4.00 9.87 -18.64
N THR A 225 -4.52 8.88 -17.92
CA THR A 225 -5.26 9.10 -16.65
C THR A 225 -4.35 9.56 -15.54
N ALA A 226 -3.17 8.94 -15.41
CA ALA A 226 -2.18 9.34 -14.42
C ALA A 226 -0.75 9.15 -14.96
N SER A 227 0.20 9.83 -14.35
CA SER A 227 1.63 9.68 -14.61
C SER A 227 2.27 8.80 -13.57
N LEU A 228 3.07 7.82 -13.98
CA LEU A 228 3.85 6.99 -13.07
C LEU A 228 5.00 7.81 -12.46
N VAL A 229 4.95 7.99 -11.15
CA VAL A 229 5.97 8.71 -10.36
C VAL A 229 7.10 7.78 -9.97
N GLY A 230 6.78 6.54 -9.58
CA GLY A 230 7.77 5.56 -9.21
C GLY A 230 7.22 4.18 -8.88
N LEU A 231 8.12 3.20 -9.04
CA LEU A 231 7.96 1.83 -8.58
C LEU A 231 8.97 1.62 -7.46
N ILE A 232 8.50 1.42 -6.25
CA ILE A 232 9.35 1.44 -5.06
C ILE A 232 9.20 0.11 -4.31
N PRO A 233 10.30 -0.67 -4.16
CA PRO A 233 10.29 -1.80 -3.23
C PRO A 233 10.24 -1.26 -1.80
N ARG A 234 9.03 -1.18 -1.25
CA ARG A 234 8.60 -0.36 -0.12
C ARG A 234 9.51 -0.42 1.10
N TYR A 235 9.90 -1.62 1.49
CA TYR A 235 10.66 -1.87 2.71
C TYR A 235 12.16 -2.02 2.48
N HIS A 236 12.61 -1.88 1.23
CA HIS A 236 14.01 -2.03 0.86
C HIS A 236 14.78 -0.71 1.02
N PRO A 237 16.07 -0.76 1.35
CA PRO A 237 16.93 0.41 1.32
C PRO A 237 17.12 0.90 -0.12
N ARG A 238 17.37 2.20 -0.29
CA ARG A 238 17.43 2.87 -1.62
C ARG A 238 18.38 2.20 -2.63
N TRP A 239 19.46 1.61 -2.15
CA TRP A 239 20.43 0.96 -3.02
C TRP A 239 19.89 -0.33 -3.67
N ALA A 240 18.83 -0.91 -3.11
CA ALA A 240 18.16 -2.10 -3.66
C ALA A 240 16.95 -1.76 -4.57
N TRP A 241 16.63 -0.49 -4.80
CA TRP A 241 15.47 -0.11 -5.60
C TRP A 241 15.57 -0.51 -7.07
N TRP A 242 16.78 -0.79 -7.56
CA TRP A 242 16.98 -1.32 -8.92
C TRP A 242 16.34 -2.71 -9.13
N LEU A 243 16.12 -3.47 -8.06
CA LEU A 243 15.53 -4.82 -8.12
C LEU A 243 14.18 -4.83 -8.86
N VAL A 244 13.37 -3.79 -8.69
CA VAL A 244 12.05 -3.68 -9.31
C VAL A 244 12.12 -3.63 -10.85
N HIS A 245 13.26 -3.23 -11.40
CA HIS A 245 13.47 -3.09 -12.84
C HIS A 245 14.03 -4.37 -13.52
N VAL A 246 14.33 -5.42 -12.75
CA VAL A 246 14.87 -6.68 -13.29
C VAL A 246 13.75 -7.73 -13.34
N PRO A 247 13.20 -8.03 -14.54
CA PRO A 247 12.17 -9.05 -14.71
C PRO A 247 12.58 -10.40 -14.12
N GLY A 248 11.66 -11.12 -13.55
CA GLY A 248 11.92 -12.38 -12.85
C GLY A 248 12.50 -12.15 -11.44
N VAL A 249 13.65 -11.50 -11.32
CA VAL A 249 14.29 -11.24 -10.01
C VAL A 249 13.38 -10.46 -9.07
N ARG A 250 12.67 -9.46 -9.58
CA ARG A 250 11.73 -8.64 -8.79
C ARG A 250 10.64 -9.45 -8.11
N GLU A 251 10.19 -10.55 -8.73
CA GLU A 251 9.13 -11.38 -8.17
C GLU A 251 9.57 -12.11 -6.88
N PHE A 252 10.85 -12.44 -6.77
CA PHE A 252 11.38 -13.18 -5.62
C PHE A 252 12.05 -12.29 -4.56
N LEU A 253 12.63 -11.16 -4.97
CA LEU A 253 13.42 -10.33 -4.07
C LEU A 253 12.69 -9.06 -3.60
N VAL A 254 11.60 -8.67 -4.23
CA VAL A 254 10.76 -7.57 -3.75
C VAL A 254 9.68 -8.14 -2.83
N SER A 255 9.73 -7.79 -1.55
CA SER A 255 8.74 -8.26 -0.58
C SER A 255 7.40 -7.54 -0.71
N ASN A 256 7.44 -6.25 -1.04
CA ASN A 256 6.27 -5.40 -1.22
C ASN A 256 6.59 -4.33 -2.26
N LEU A 257 5.69 -4.16 -3.23
CA LEU A 257 5.80 -3.14 -4.26
C LEU A 257 4.85 -1.97 -3.96
N ALA A 258 5.38 -0.76 -3.88
CA ALA A 258 4.59 0.46 -3.89
C ALA A 258 4.61 1.09 -5.29
N ILE A 259 3.44 1.16 -5.91
CA ILE A 259 3.19 1.86 -7.16
C ILE A 259 2.71 3.27 -6.81
N VAL A 260 3.42 4.27 -7.27
CA VAL A 260 3.14 5.67 -7.00
C VAL A 260 2.72 6.36 -8.29
N LEU A 261 1.48 6.85 -8.32
CA LEU A 261 0.90 7.54 -9.46
C LEU A 261 0.48 8.96 -9.06
N ARG A 262 0.56 9.89 -10.00
CA ARG A 262 -0.03 11.22 -9.90
C ARG A 262 -1.14 11.33 -10.94
N LYS A 263 -2.37 11.57 -10.49
CA LYS A 263 -3.50 11.80 -11.40
C LYS A 263 -3.23 13.05 -12.25
N ASN A 264 -3.36 12.93 -13.55
CA ASN A 264 -3.12 14.04 -14.46
C ASN A 264 -4.20 15.11 -14.27
N GLU A 265 -3.87 16.38 -14.61
CA GLU A 265 -4.86 17.43 -14.71
C GLU A 265 -5.83 17.07 -15.85
N ALA A 266 -7.12 17.32 -15.65
CA ALA A 266 -8.06 17.24 -16.76
C ALA A 266 -7.55 18.17 -17.86
N ASN A 267 -7.36 17.65 -19.07
CA ASN A 267 -7.06 18.52 -20.20
C ASN A 267 -8.18 19.54 -20.26
N ALA A 268 -7.89 20.79 -19.98
CA ALA A 268 -8.79 21.88 -20.35
C ALA A 268 -8.95 21.74 -21.86
N GLU A 269 -10.14 21.32 -22.30
CA GLU A 269 -10.47 21.31 -23.71
C GLU A 269 -10.12 22.69 -24.28
N LYS A 270 -9.20 22.69 -25.24
CA LYS A 270 -8.84 23.87 -25.99
C LYS A 270 -9.94 24.21 -26.99
#